data_6758c914b907c4aa99830c3998de05eb
#
_entry.id   6758c914b907c4aa99830c3998de05eb
#
_cell.length_a   1.000
_cell.length_b   1.000
_cell.length_c   1.000
_cell.angle_alpha   90.00
_cell.angle_beta   90.00
_cell.angle_gamma   90.00
#
_symmetry.space_group_name_H-M   'P 1'
#
loop_
_entity.id
_entity.type
_entity.pdbx_description
1 polymer ?
#
loop_
_entity_poly.entity_id
_entity_poly.type
_entity_poly.pdbx_seq_one_letter_code
_entity_poly.pdbx_strand_id
1 'polypeptide(L)'
;MPTTAECIHTYLRAKDENRPHLMRFAFAETAKLETSVEGGAISFPPLTSGLSTITQVLVSDFARNYENIYTFCFVDNPPKGITGNYACRWLVGMSEKASGSVRVGCGQYDWTFDINEPYLAKRLALTIKVMEALPPECLHAVIGWLARLPYPWCPASEAIKGMPHIAALEPIRKFVEQHQEAIQQNSN
;
A
#
# COMPACT_ATOMS: atom_id res chain seq x y z
N MET A 1 -18.10 -15.19 0.49
CA MET A 1 -16.88 -15.29 1.32
C MET A 1 -15.78 -14.52 0.60
N PRO A 2 -15.04 -13.66 1.28
CA PRO A 2 -14.04 -12.84 0.59
C PRO A 2 -12.88 -13.70 0.10
N THR A 3 -12.40 -13.40 -1.10
CA THR A 3 -11.13 -13.89 -1.64
C THR A 3 -9.96 -13.11 -1.03
N THR A 4 -8.74 -13.61 -1.17
CA THR A 4 -7.53 -12.88 -0.78
C THR A 4 -7.47 -11.49 -1.41
N ALA A 5 -7.79 -11.38 -2.71
CA ALA A 5 -7.82 -10.10 -3.41
C ALA A 5 -8.87 -9.13 -2.82
N GLU A 6 -10.06 -9.62 -2.48
CA GLU A 6 -11.11 -8.80 -1.88
C GLU A 6 -10.76 -8.31 -0.48
N CYS A 7 -10.08 -9.13 0.35
CA CYS A 7 -9.57 -8.69 1.65
C CYS A 7 -8.55 -7.55 1.50
N ILE A 8 -7.57 -7.72 0.61
CA ILE A 8 -6.54 -6.69 0.35
C ILE A 8 -7.18 -5.41 -0.19
N HIS A 9 -8.07 -5.51 -1.17
CA HIS A 9 -8.79 -4.36 -1.72
C HIS A 9 -9.61 -3.64 -0.64
N THR A 10 -10.30 -4.40 0.22
CA THR A 10 -11.10 -3.84 1.33
C THR A 10 -10.22 -3.07 2.32
N TYR A 11 -9.05 -3.60 2.66
CA TYR A 11 -8.07 -2.89 3.49
C TYR A 11 -7.58 -1.60 2.83
N LEU A 12 -7.15 -1.65 1.56
CA LEU A 12 -6.66 -0.46 0.86
C LEU A 12 -7.74 0.62 0.80
N ARG A 13 -8.96 0.24 0.47
CA ARG A 13 -10.09 1.14 0.46
C ARG A 13 -10.41 1.71 1.85
N ALA A 14 -10.35 0.88 2.90
CA ALA A 14 -10.54 1.34 4.28
C ALA A 14 -9.56 2.45 4.64
N LYS A 15 -8.28 2.26 4.28
CA LYS A 15 -7.20 3.19 4.56
C LYS A 15 -7.26 4.44 3.69
N ASP A 16 -7.41 4.28 2.39
CA ASP A 16 -7.34 5.39 1.43
C ASP A 16 -8.56 6.32 1.50
N GLU A 17 -9.74 5.77 1.79
CA GLU A 17 -11.00 6.51 1.89
C GLU A 17 -11.39 6.87 3.34
N ASN A 18 -10.55 6.59 4.33
CA ASN A 18 -10.85 6.75 5.77
C ASN A 18 -12.16 6.09 6.18
N ARG A 19 -12.27 4.77 5.94
CA ARG A 19 -13.45 3.96 6.28
C ARG A 19 -13.10 2.86 7.27
N PRO A 20 -12.85 3.19 8.55
CA PRO A 20 -12.37 2.23 9.56
C PRO A 20 -13.30 1.03 9.76
N HIS A 21 -14.61 1.18 9.55
CA HIS A 21 -15.59 0.09 9.68
C HIS A 21 -15.37 -1.06 8.68
N LEU A 22 -14.64 -0.83 7.57
CA LEU A 22 -14.34 -1.87 6.58
C LEU A 22 -13.24 -2.82 7.06
N MET A 23 -12.39 -2.43 8.01
CA MET A 23 -11.25 -3.23 8.46
C MET A 23 -11.67 -4.61 8.99
N ARG A 24 -12.84 -4.73 9.60
CA ARG A 24 -13.42 -5.99 10.07
C ARG A 24 -13.70 -7.02 8.97
N PHE A 25 -13.75 -6.59 7.71
CA PHE A 25 -13.94 -7.45 6.55
C PHE A 25 -12.60 -7.81 5.85
N ALA A 26 -11.50 -7.29 6.35
CA ALA A 26 -10.15 -7.56 5.84
C ALA A 26 -9.28 -8.30 6.86
N PHE A 27 -9.41 -8.00 8.16
CA PHE A 27 -8.55 -8.52 9.23
C PHE A 27 -9.34 -9.28 10.28
N ALA A 28 -8.74 -10.36 10.79
CA ALA A 28 -9.24 -11.09 11.95
C ALA A 28 -9.12 -10.23 13.23
N GLU A 29 -9.97 -10.48 14.24
CA GLU A 29 -9.94 -9.77 15.52
C GLU A 29 -8.57 -9.82 16.22
N THR A 30 -7.85 -10.94 16.09
CA THR A 30 -6.53 -11.19 16.70
C THR A 30 -5.36 -10.91 15.76
N ALA A 31 -5.61 -10.22 14.65
CA ALA A 31 -4.58 -9.94 13.64
C ALA A 31 -3.38 -9.20 14.20
N LYS A 32 -2.23 -9.36 13.53
CA LYS A 32 -0.97 -8.67 13.84
C LYS A 32 -0.51 -7.86 12.65
N LEU A 33 -0.05 -6.65 12.92
CA LEU A 33 0.65 -5.78 11.98
C LEU A 33 2.10 -5.65 12.46
N GLU A 34 3.02 -6.03 11.60
CA GLU A 34 4.46 -5.82 11.80
C GLU A 34 4.90 -4.75 10.80
N THR A 35 5.60 -3.72 11.27
CA THR A 35 6.04 -2.61 10.42
C THR A 35 7.55 -2.44 10.48
N SER A 36 8.19 -2.40 9.32
CA SER A 36 9.61 -2.09 9.14
C SER A 36 9.76 -0.89 8.22
N VAL A 37 10.53 0.10 8.65
CA VAL A 37 10.84 1.31 7.87
C VAL A 37 12.34 1.33 7.58
N GLU A 38 12.72 1.16 6.32
CA GLU A 38 14.11 1.17 5.89
C GLU A 38 14.60 2.56 5.48
N GLY A 39 13.68 3.43 5.06
CA GLY A 39 14.04 4.81 4.69
C GLY A 39 12.83 5.73 4.62
N GLY A 40 13.08 7.02 4.90
CA GLY A 40 12.09 8.09 4.79
C GLY A 40 11.57 8.64 6.12
N ALA A 41 10.74 9.67 6.00
CA ALA A 41 10.22 10.47 7.12
C ALA A 41 8.80 10.02 7.54
N ILE A 42 8.62 8.71 7.76
CA ILE A 42 7.37 8.15 8.30
C ILE A 42 7.70 7.19 9.45
N SER A 43 6.83 7.14 10.45
CA SER A 43 7.03 6.28 11.62
C SER A 43 5.75 5.52 11.93
N PHE A 44 5.91 4.24 12.24
CA PHE A 44 4.85 3.36 12.73
C PHE A 44 5.36 2.54 13.92
N PRO A 45 4.49 2.10 14.83
CA PRO A 45 4.84 1.10 15.82
C PRO A 45 5.36 -0.17 15.14
N PRO A 46 6.47 -0.77 15.57
CA PRO A 46 7.04 -1.96 14.93
C PRO A 46 6.14 -3.20 15.01
N LEU A 47 5.29 -3.26 16.03
CA LEU A 47 4.29 -4.31 16.22
C LEU A 47 2.99 -3.72 16.76
N THR A 48 1.88 -4.05 16.11
CA THR A 48 0.53 -3.69 16.53
C THR A 48 -0.33 -4.94 16.54
N SER A 49 -1.09 -5.19 17.60
CA SER A 49 -1.91 -6.39 17.74
C SER A 49 -3.38 -6.03 17.97
N GLY A 50 -4.25 -6.80 17.32
CA GLY A 50 -5.70 -6.67 17.40
C GLY A 50 -6.29 -5.70 16.38
N LEU A 51 -7.44 -6.09 15.83
CA LEU A 51 -8.16 -5.35 14.78
C LEU A 51 -8.38 -3.87 15.13
N SER A 52 -8.83 -3.58 16.36
CA SER A 52 -9.11 -2.21 16.80
C SER A 52 -7.88 -1.32 16.75
N THR A 53 -6.73 -1.80 17.28
CA THR A 53 -5.49 -1.04 17.32
C THR A 53 -4.88 -0.90 15.91
N ILE A 54 -4.94 -1.95 15.08
CA ILE A 54 -4.51 -1.90 13.68
C ILE A 54 -5.35 -0.87 12.90
N THR A 55 -6.66 -0.87 13.12
CA THR A 55 -7.57 0.12 12.50
C THR A 55 -7.23 1.54 12.93
N GLN A 56 -6.93 1.74 14.22
CA GLN A 56 -6.51 3.05 14.73
C GLN A 56 -5.24 3.53 14.02
N VAL A 57 -4.20 2.69 13.93
CA VAL A 57 -2.89 3.04 13.36
C VAL A 57 -2.96 3.26 11.85
N LEU A 58 -3.56 2.30 11.10
CA LEU A 58 -3.51 2.32 9.64
C LEU A 58 -4.60 3.16 8.98
N VAL A 59 -5.69 3.46 9.69
CA VAL A 59 -6.81 4.20 9.11
C VAL A 59 -7.04 5.52 9.84
N SER A 60 -7.40 5.49 11.12
CA SER A 60 -7.86 6.69 11.81
C SER A 60 -6.74 7.71 12.05
N ASP A 61 -5.60 7.27 12.57
CA ASP A 61 -4.45 8.17 12.81
C ASP A 61 -3.78 8.57 11.51
N PHE A 62 -3.73 7.68 10.53
CA PHE A 62 -3.21 7.97 9.20
C PHE A 62 -4.02 9.07 8.52
N ALA A 63 -5.36 8.97 8.53
CA ALA A 63 -6.26 9.95 7.96
C ALA A 63 -6.28 11.31 8.70
N ARG A 64 -5.78 11.39 9.93
CA ARG A 64 -5.58 12.69 10.60
C ARG A 64 -4.49 13.52 9.95
N ASN A 65 -3.45 12.84 9.46
CA ASN A 65 -2.26 13.48 8.94
C ASN A 65 -2.27 13.61 7.42
N TYR A 66 -2.91 12.66 6.71
CA TYR A 66 -2.85 12.55 5.26
C TYR A 66 -4.23 12.59 4.59
N GLU A 67 -4.23 13.01 3.33
CA GLU A 67 -5.38 13.03 2.42
C GLU A 67 -4.93 12.81 0.97
N ASN A 68 -5.88 12.72 0.01
CA ASN A 68 -5.59 12.41 -1.39
C ASN A 68 -4.77 11.12 -1.56
N ILE A 69 -5.13 10.09 -0.79
CA ILE A 69 -4.35 8.86 -0.66
C ILE A 69 -4.72 7.90 -1.79
N TYR A 70 -3.71 7.40 -2.49
CA TYR A 70 -3.82 6.33 -3.47
C TYR A 70 -2.77 5.27 -3.17
N THR A 71 -3.21 4.03 -2.91
CA THR A 71 -2.32 2.89 -2.68
C THR A 71 -2.56 1.80 -3.71
N PHE A 72 -1.48 1.34 -4.33
CA PHE A 72 -1.51 0.32 -5.38
C PHE A 72 -0.70 -0.90 -4.96
N CYS A 73 -1.16 -2.09 -5.34
CA CYS A 73 -0.37 -3.31 -5.34
C CYS A 73 0.13 -3.60 -6.75
N PHE A 74 1.43 -3.79 -6.91
CA PHE A 74 2.03 -4.11 -8.19
C PHE A 74 1.83 -5.58 -8.53
N VAL A 75 0.95 -5.84 -9.46
CA VAL A 75 0.65 -7.17 -9.99
C VAL A 75 0.07 -7.05 -11.39
N ASP A 76 0.34 -8.01 -12.25
CA ASP A 76 -0.33 -8.11 -13.55
C ASP A 76 -1.76 -8.64 -13.41
N ASN A 77 -1.98 -9.52 -12.43
CA ASN A 77 -3.30 -10.05 -12.09
C ASN A 77 -3.45 -10.20 -10.57
N PRO A 78 -4.58 -9.79 -9.99
CA PRO A 78 -4.85 -10.01 -8.57
C PRO A 78 -4.88 -11.51 -8.24
N PRO A 79 -4.59 -11.90 -6.96
CA PRO A 79 -4.64 -13.30 -6.56
C PRO A 79 -6.03 -13.88 -6.74
N LYS A 80 -6.10 -15.10 -7.32
CA LYS A 80 -7.35 -15.81 -7.53
C LYS A 80 -7.69 -16.69 -6.31
N GLY A 81 -8.93 -16.58 -5.83
CA GLY A 81 -9.41 -17.43 -4.74
C GLY A 81 -8.81 -17.09 -3.38
N ILE A 82 -8.63 -18.13 -2.55
CA ILE A 82 -8.14 -18.04 -1.17
C ILE A 82 -6.72 -18.60 -1.14
N THR A 83 -5.79 -17.82 -0.58
CA THR A 83 -4.41 -18.24 -0.37
C THR A 83 -4.01 -18.01 1.09
N GLY A 84 -3.21 -18.92 1.67
CA GLY A 84 -2.72 -18.78 3.05
C GLY A 84 -1.66 -17.67 3.19
N ASN A 85 -0.85 -17.48 2.16
CA ASN A 85 0.17 -16.43 2.11
C ASN A 85 0.13 -15.72 0.76
N TYR A 86 0.36 -14.41 0.79
CA TYR A 86 0.44 -13.59 -0.41
C TYR A 86 1.41 -12.44 -0.20
N ALA A 87 2.27 -12.19 -1.18
CA ALA A 87 3.20 -11.07 -1.15
C ALA A 87 3.06 -10.22 -2.41
N CYS A 88 3.14 -8.90 -2.26
CA CYS A 88 3.20 -7.98 -3.38
C CYS A 88 3.98 -6.73 -3.01
N ARG A 89 4.59 -6.09 -3.99
CA ARG A 89 5.12 -4.73 -3.84
C ARG A 89 3.99 -3.73 -3.92
N TRP A 90 4.17 -2.59 -3.27
CA TRP A 90 3.17 -1.53 -3.24
C TRP A 90 3.78 -0.16 -3.56
N LEU A 91 2.91 0.74 -4.03
CA LEU A 91 3.17 2.17 -4.23
C LEU A 91 2.09 2.94 -3.48
N VAL A 92 2.44 4.03 -2.81
CA VAL A 92 1.49 5.00 -2.24
C VAL A 92 1.87 6.41 -2.61
N GLY A 93 0.87 7.23 -2.86
CA GLY A 93 1.02 8.68 -2.89
C GLY A 93 -0.09 9.35 -2.11
N MET A 94 0.22 10.48 -1.49
CA MET A 94 -0.69 11.20 -0.61
C MET A 94 -0.20 12.63 -0.39
N SER A 95 -1.05 13.50 0.16
CA SER A 95 -0.64 14.81 0.67
C SER A 95 -0.77 14.89 2.19
N GLU A 96 0.13 15.64 2.83
CA GLU A 96 0.11 15.91 4.25
C GLU A 96 -0.75 17.13 4.53
N LYS A 97 -1.75 17.00 5.39
CA LYS A 97 -2.74 18.04 5.68
C LYS A 97 -2.14 19.32 6.27
N ALA A 98 -1.13 19.17 7.14
CA ALA A 98 -0.54 20.29 7.88
C ALA A 98 0.34 21.17 6.99
N SER A 99 1.10 20.59 6.06
CA SER A 99 2.10 21.27 5.26
C SER A 99 1.73 21.40 3.78
N GLY A 100 0.78 20.58 3.30
CA GLY A 100 0.48 20.41 1.88
C GLY A 100 1.56 19.63 1.12
N SER A 101 2.65 19.20 1.79
CA SER A 101 3.71 18.43 1.14
C SER A 101 3.17 17.10 0.63
N VAL A 102 3.78 16.62 -0.46
CA VAL A 102 3.37 15.36 -1.09
C VAL A 102 4.30 14.26 -0.64
N ARG A 103 3.74 13.12 -0.26
CA ARG A 103 4.49 11.91 0.08
C ARG A 103 4.30 10.87 -1.00
N VAL A 104 5.39 10.27 -1.45
CA VAL A 104 5.35 9.11 -2.36
C VAL A 104 6.24 8.03 -1.77
N GLY A 105 5.69 6.85 -1.57
CA GLY A 105 6.41 5.74 -0.97
C GLY A 105 6.18 4.42 -1.68
N CYS A 106 7.08 3.49 -1.47
CA CYS A 106 6.98 2.14 -1.99
C CYS A 106 7.58 1.12 -1.01
N GLY A 107 7.20 -0.14 -1.19
CA GLY A 107 7.68 -1.20 -0.33
C GLY A 107 7.04 -2.54 -0.63
N GLN A 108 6.93 -3.36 0.41
CA GLN A 108 6.48 -4.73 0.34
C GLN A 108 5.35 -4.99 1.34
N TYR A 109 4.33 -5.70 0.93
CA TYR A 109 3.33 -6.35 1.76
C TYR A 109 3.57 -7.85 1.77
N ASP A 110 3.64 -8.45 2.95
CA ASP A 110 3.64 -9.89 3.17
C ASP A 110 2.45 -10.26 4.06
N TRP A 111 1.47 -10.91 3.45
CA TRP A 111 0.20 -11.27 4.07
C TRP A 111 0.16 -12.72 4.51
N THR A 112 -0.45 -12.98 5.65
CA THR A 112 -0.88 -14.32 6.06
C THR A 112 -2.37 -14.29 6.36
N PHE A 113 -3.13 -15.14 5.66
CA PHE A 113 -4.57 -15.28 5.80
C PHE A 113 -4.94 -16.55 6.55
N ASP A 114 -6.12 -16.56 7.17
CA ASP A 114 -6.72 -17.80 7.63
C ASP A 114 -7.15 -18.65 6.42
N ILE A 115 -6.86 -19.94 6.47
CA ILE A 115 -7.30 -20.92 5.48
C ILE A 115 -8.70 -21.48 5.79
N ASN A 116 -9.23 -21.13 6.95
CA ASN A 116 -10.58 -21.45 7.40
C ASN A 116 -11.45 -20.19 7.33
N GLU A 117 -12.76 -20.39 7.25
CA GLU A 117 -13.70 -19.28 7.32
C GLU A 117 -13.49 -18.44 8.60
N PRO A 118 -13.54 -17.13 8.46
CA PRO A 118 -13.96 -16.30 7.33
C PRO A 118 -12.84 -15.86 6.37
N TYR A 119 -11.68 -16.51 6.35
CA TYR A 119 -10.54 -16.29 5.43
C TYR A 119 -9.88 -14.90 5.55
N LEU A 120 -9.98 -14.28 6.69
CA LEU A 120 -9.45 -12.93 6.94
C LEU A 120 -7.94 -12.93 7.18
N ALA A 121 -7.30 -11.78 6.98
CA ALA A 121 -5.88 -11.61 7.27
C ALA A 121 -5.60 -11.75 8.76
N LYS A 122 -4.68 -12.65 9.13
CA LYS A 122 -4.17 -12.84 10.49
C LYS A 122 -2.90 -12.05 10.75
N ARG A 123 -2.16 -11.75 9.69
CA ARG A 123 -0.91 -10.99 9.77
C ARG A 123 -0.68 -10.19 8.50
N LEU A 124 -0.20 -8.98 8.69
CA LEU A 124 0.40 -8.16 7.65
C LEU A 124 1.79 -7.73 8.12
N ALA A 125 2.84 -8.09 7.37
CA ALA A 125 4.12 -7.42 7.48
C ALA A 125 4.19 -6.33 6.40
N LEU A 126 4.33 -5.10 6.85
CA LEU A 126 4.43 -3.90 6.03
C LEU A 126 5.88 -3.41 6.08
N THR A 127 6.61 -3.55 4.97
CA THR A 127 7.94 -2.98 4.81
C THR A 127 7.87 -1.73 3.96
N ILE A 128 8.33 -0.60 4.50
CA ILE A 128 8.48 0.66 3.78
C ILE A 128 9.94 0.77 3.36
N LYS A 129 10.20 0.67 2.05
CA LYS A 129 11.55 0.72 1.48
C LYS A 129 12.00 2.15 1.24
N VAL A 130 11.11 2.97 0.70
CA VAL A 130 11.35 4.37 0.36
C VAL A 130 10.11 5.18 0.73
N MET A 131 10.30 6.38 1.26
CA MET A 131 9.25 7.37 1.46
C MET A 131 9.84 8.75 1.21
N GLU A 132 9.53 9.32 0.05
CA GLU A 132 9.99 10.64 -0.36
C GLU A 132 9.00 11.73 0.02
N ALA A 133 9.53 12.88 0.38
CA ALA A 133 8.76 14.10 0.64
C ALA A 133 9.04 15.11 -0.48
N LEU A 134 7.99 15.57 -1.13
CA LEU A 134 8.03 16.55 -2.20
C LEU A 134 7.33 17.83 -1.76
N PRO A 135 7.71 18.99 -2.30
CA PRO A 135 7.04 20.24 -1.98
C PRO A 135 5.59 20.28 -2.52
N PRO A 136 4.72 21.12 -1.96
CA PRO A 136 3.30 21.20 -2.31
C PRO A 136 3.03 21.44 -3.81
N GLU A 137 3.93 22.11 -4.51
CA GLU A 137 3.83 22.38 -5.94
C GLU A 137 3.78 21.12 -6.81
N CYS A 138 4.29 19.99 -6.28
CA CYS A 138 4.26 18.71 -6.96
C CYS A 138 2.88 18.01 -6.89
N LEU A 139 1.93 18.54 -6.11
CA LEU A 139 0.64 17.89 -5.84
C LEU A 139 -0.10 17.50 -7.12
N HIS A 140 -0.32 18.45 -8.00
CA HIS A 140 -1.10 18.19 -9.22
C HIS A 140 -0.44 17.18 -10.16
N ALA A 141 0.89 17.21 -10.28
CA ALA A 141 1.63 16.28 -11.11
C ALA A 141 1.56 14.85 -10.53
N VAL A 142 1.79 14.70 -9.21
CA VAL A 142 1.81 13.39 -8.55
C VAL A 142 0.41 12.80 -8.44
N ILE A 143 -0.54 13.54 -7.87
CA ILE A 143 -1.92 13.03 -7.70
C ILE A 143 -2.60 12.83 -9.06
N GLY A 144 -2.37 13.70 -10.03
CA GLY A 144 -2.86 13.52 -11.39
C GLY A 144 -2.28 12.30 -12.11
N TRP A 145 -1.05 11.90 -11.79
CA TRP A 145 -0.48 10.63 -12.24
C TRP A 145 -1.19 9.45 -11.58
N LEU A 146 -1.23 9.41 -10.25
CA LEU A 146 -1.80 8.30 -9.49
C LEU A 146 -3.29 8.07 -9.78
N ALA A 147 -4.06 9.15 -9.94
CA ALA A 147 -5.49 9.07 -10.24
C ALA A 147 -5.83 8.41 -11.59
N ARG A 148 -4.84 8.25 -12.48
CA ARG A 148 -5.01 7.57 -13.77
C ARG A 148 -4.62 6.11 -13.76
N LEU A 149 -3.98 5.63 -12.69
CA LEU A 149 -3.55 4.23 -12.57
C LEU A 149 -4.72 3.32 -12.24
N PRO A 150 -4.70 2.07 -12.71
CA PRO A 150 -5.72 1.08 -12.32
C PRO A 150 -5.64 0.79 -10.82
N TYR A 151 -6.72 1.05 -10.10
CA TYR A 151 -6.77 0.94 -8.64
C TYR A 151 -7.56 -0.31 -8.20
N PRO A 152 -7.09 -1.01 -7.18
CA PRO A 152 -5.79 -0.92 -6.50
C PRO A 152 -4.71 -1.83 -7.11
N TRP A 153 -5.05 -2.61 -8.13
CA TRP A 153 -4.17 -3.56 -8.80
C TRP A 153 -3.58 -2.91 -10.03
N CYS A 154 -2.28 -2.65 -10.01
CA CYS A 154 -1.60 -1.89 -11.05
C CYS A 154 -0.37 -2.65 -11.57
N PRO A 155 -0.26 -2.89 -12.89
CA PRO A 155 1.00 -3.31 -13.47
C PRO A 155 2.10 -2.28 -13.25
N ALA A 156 3.30 -2.72 -12.85
CA ALA A 156 4.42 -1.83 -12.60
C ALA A 156 4.77 -0.98 -13.83
N SER A 157 4.62 -1.54 -15.03
CA SER A 157 4.83 -0.85 -16.31
C SER A 157 3.92 0.37 -16.50
N GLU A 158 2.66 0.28 -16.07
CA GLU A 158 1.71 1.40 -16.16
C GLU A 158 2.11 2.54 -15.19
N ALA A 159 2.55 2.18 -13.98
CA ALA A 159 3.02 3.17 -13.01
C ALA A 159 4.26 3.93 -13.53
N ILE A 160 5.24 3.24 -14.11
CA ILE A 160 6.46 3.85 -14.66
C ILE A 160 6.13 4.77 -15.85
N LYS A 161 5.29 4.29 -16.77
CA LYS A 161 4.95 5.00 -18.01
C LYS A 161 4.37 6.41 -17.75
N GLY A 162 3.56 6.56 -16.71
CA GLY A 162 2.92 7.82 -16.37
C GLY A 162 3.64 8.65 -15.29
N MET A 163 4.73 8.12 -14.71
CA MET A 163 5.41 8.75 -13.58
C MET A 163 6.02 10.11 -13.95
N PRO A 164 5.75 11.18 -13.19
CA PRO A 164 6.35 12.49 -13.44
C PRO A 164 7.87 12.46 -13.39
N HIS A 165 8.53 13.27 -14.23
CA HIS A 165 9.98 13.46 -14.22
C HIS A 165 10.37 14.45 -13.11
N ILE A 166 10.32 14.00 -11.86
CA ILE A 166 10.71 14.73 -10.66
C ILE A 166 11.89 14.00 -10.03
N ALA A 167 13.00 14.69 -9.80
CA ALA A 167 14.23 14.07 -9.30
C ALA A 167 14.03 13.29 -8.00
N ALA A 168 13.19 13.77 -7.08
CA ALA A 168 12.87 13.09 -5.83
C ALA A 168 12.12 11.76 -6.03
N LEU A 169 11.53 11.50 -7.19
CA LEU A 169 10.86 10.22 -7.51
C LEU A 169 11.82 9.16 -8.08
N GLU A 170 13.07 9.50 -8.32
CA GLU A 170 14.05 8.55 -8.89
C GLU A 170 14.25 7.27 -8.04
N PRO A 171 14.31 7.32 -6.69
CA PRO A 171 14.37 6.11 -5.87
C PRO A 171 13.12 5.23 -6.03
N ILE A 172 11.94 5.85 -6.17
CA ILE A 172 10.68 5.13 -6.40
C ILE A 172 10.70 4.46 -7.78
N ARG A 173 11.13 5.20 -8.82
CA ARG A 173 11.26 4.69 -10.19
C ARG A 173 12.14 3.44 -10.22
N LYS A 174 13.33 3.51 -9.64
CA LYS A 174 14.27 2.37 -9.56
C LYS A 174 13.67 1.15 -8.87
N PHE A 175 12.95 1.37 -7.77
CA PHE A 175 12.29 0.27 -7.05
C PHE A 175 11.24 -0.43 -7.91
N VAL A 176 10.46 0.34 -8.68
CA VAL A 176 9.40 -0.20 -9.56
C VAL A 176 10.00 -0.92 -10.76
N GLU A 177 11.05 -0.37 -11.39
CA GLU A 177 11.78 -0.99 -12.50
C GLU A 177 12.40 -2.33 -12.12
N GLN A 178 13.07 -2.42 -10.97
CA GLN A 178 13.62 -3.68 -10.46
C GLN A 178 12.57 -4.77 -10.26
N HIS A 179 11.33 -4.39 -9.95
CA HIS A 179 10.24 -5.35 -9.86
C HIS A 179 9.86 -5.91 -11.23
N GLN A 180 9.80 -5.07 -12.24
CA GLN A 180 9.47 -5.45 -13.60
C GLN A 180 10.50 -6.43 -14.19
N GLU A 181 11.80 -6.17 -13.99
CA GLU A 181 12.89 -7.05 -14.41
C GLU A 181 12.83 -8.43 -13.75
N ALA A 182 12.55 -8.49 -12.45
CA ALA A 182 12.44 -9.75 -11.72
C ALA A 182 11.27 -10.62 -12.21
N ILE A 183 10.15 -10.03 -12.61
CA ILE A 183 9.02 -10.77 -13.19
C ILE A 183 9.38 -11.33 -14.56
N GLN A 184 10.06 -10.55 -15.41
CA GLN A 184 10.47 -10.99 -16.75
C GLN A 184 11.46 -12.16 -16.71
N GLN A 185 12.39 -12.16 -15.75
CA GLN A 185 13.36 -13.25 -15.58
C GLN A 185 12.73 -14.55 -15.09
N ASN A 186 11.64 -14.50 -14.32
CA ASN A 186 10.93 -15.67 -13.83
C ASN A 186 9.90 -16.23 -14.83
N SER A 187 9.67 -15.54 -15.94
CA SER A 187 8.70 -15.92 -16.98
C SER A 187 9.36 -16.55 -18.22
N ASN A 188 10.68 -16.61 -18.28
CA ASN A 188 11.50 -17.30 -19.27
C ASN A 188 12.08 -18.60 -18.71
#